data_c8f72c146b62d876d370066e49c1f1ab
#
_entry.id   c8f72c146b62d876d370066e49c1f1ab
#
_cell.length_a   1.000
_cell.length_b   1.000
_cell.length_c   1.000
_cell.angle_alpha   90.00
_cell.angle_beta   90.00
_cell.angle_gamma   90.00
#
_symmetry.space_group_name_H-M   'P 1'
#
loop_
_entity.id
_entity.type
_entity.pdbx_description
1 polymer ?
#
loop_
_entity_poly.entity_id
_entity_poly.type
_entity_poly.pdbx_seq_one_letter_code
_entity_poly.pdbx_strand_id
1 'polypeptide(L)'
;INFIGTIGKLVPIFIFAIVLIFAFHWDKFTFDFWGKTPINGHVLGGLGAQIKSTMLVTLWAFIGIEGAVVLSGRAKTQGDVGKATIMGFVGGLVVFMLLSILPFGVMNQGEIAAIANPSTAGVLEHIVGEWGAWLMNTGLLISVLASWLAWTIITAEMPYACARDGTFPKFFAKSNAKGSPSAALWVTSALMQIAMLLVFFSNNAWNTMLSITGVMVLPAYLASTAYLFKISDERKLGSVVPQMSAMHKIALLSGGVGAIYALWLIYAAGLEYLLASIILLTLGIPVYVWACEENGRKAFGRNEMVGALILIVVSVYAIFAMATGKIDLGGTSEPATPPAATKTIKHSPIIKRHGHTVPLKGETVALQQK
;
A
#
# COMPACT_ATOMS: atom_id res chain seq x y z
N ILE A 1 19.29 -14.78 1.91
CA ILE A 1 17.83 -14.92 1.69
C ILE A 1 17.30 -13.68 0.97
N ASN A 2 17.50 -12.44 1.47
CA ASN A 2 17.00 -11.21 0.83
C ASN A 2 17.51 -11.04 -0.60
N PHE A 3 18.78 -11.38 -0.90
CA PHE A 3 19.33 -11.33 -2.25
C PHE A 3 18.60 -12.29 -3.21
N ILE A 4 18.36 -13.54 -2.78
CA ILE A 4 17.59 -14.53 -3.55
C ILE A 4 16.16 -14.04 -3.77
N GLY A 5 15.52 -13.49 -2.73
CA GLY A 5 14.19 -12.90 -2.84
C GLY A 5 14.14 -11.71 -3.80
N THR A 6 15.17 -10.88 -3.82
CA THR A 6 15.25 -9.74 -4.75
C THR A 6 15.38 -10.22 -6.20
N ILE A 7 16.22 -11.22 -6.48
CA ILE A 7 16.31 -11.83 -7.81
C ILE A 7 14.97 -12.49 -8.18
N GLY A 8 14.41 -13.29 -7.26
CA GLY A 8 13.16 -14.01 -7.48
C GLY A 8 11.96 -13.12 -7.81
N LYS A 9 11.93 -11.86 -7.31
CA LYS A 9 10.89 -10.90 -7.66
C LYS A 9 11.22 -10.07 -8.90
N LEU A 10 12.48 -9.69 -9.11
CA LEU A 10 12.84 -8.81 -10.22
C LEU A 10 12.85 -9.57 -11.56
N VAL A 11 13.26 -10.84 -11.59
CA VAL A 11 13.32 -11.62 -12.84
C VAL A 11 11.95 -11.74 -13.50
N PRO A 12 10.87 -12.19 -12.83
CA PRO A 12 9.53 -12.22 -13.42
C PRO A 12 9.03 -10.85 -13.86
N ILE A 13 9.31 -9.80 -13.07
CA ILE A 13 8.93 -8.42 -13.38
C ILE A 13 9.61 -7.93 -14.66
N PHE A 14 10.91 -8.18 -14.83
CA PHE A 14 11.62 -7.81 -16.04
C PHE A 14 11.14 -8.59 -17.26
N ILE A 15 10.89 -9.89 -17.12
CA ILE A 15 10.32 -10.70 -18.19
C ILE A 15 8.94 -10.15 -18.58
N PHE A 16 8.08 -9.86 -17.60
CA PHE A 16 6.79 -9.23 -17.81
C PHE A 16 6.92 -7.92 -18.60
N ALA A 17 7.79 -7.01 -18.13
CA ALA A 17 7.99 -5.73 -18.81
C ALA A 17 8.48 -5.89 -20.25
N ILE A 18 9.45 -6.79 -20.49
CA ILE A 18 9.99 -7.07 -21.81
C ILE A 18 8.89 -7.61 -22.74
N VAL A 19 8.14 -8.62 -22.29
CA VAL A 19 7.04 -9.21 -23.08
C VAL A 19 6.00 -8.16 -23.44
N LEU A 20 5.61 -7.32 -22.47
CA LEU A 20 4.61 -6.28 -22.73
C LEU A 20 5.12 -5.17 -23.65
N ILE A 21 6.41 -4.81 -23.60
CA ILE A 21 7.00 -3.84 -24.55
C ILE A 21 6.89 -4.36 -25.98
N PHE A 22 7.15 -5.65 -26.23
CA PHE A 22 7.02 -6.25 -27.56
C PHE A 22 5.57 -6.43 -27.99
N ALA A 23 4.63 -6.65 -27.04
CA ALA A 23 3.20 -6.79 -27.31
C ALA A 23 2.43 -5.47 -27.27
N PHE A 24 3.11 -4.33 -27.09
CA PHE A 24 2.49 -3.02 -26.92
C PHE A 24 1.91 -2.46 -28.22
N HIS A 25 0.64 -2.10 -28.20
CA HIS A 25 -0.07 -1.47 -29.31
C HIS A 25 -0.55 -0.07 -28.92
N TRP A 26 -0.09 0.94 -29.64
CA TRP A 26 -0.44 2.35 -29.39
C TRP A 26 -1.93 2.62 -29.51
N ASP A 27 -2.61 1.95 -30.44
CA ASP A 27 -4.05 2.12 -30.65
C ASP A 27 -4.86 1.71 -29.41
N LYS A 28 -4.45 0.65 -28.73
CA LYS A 28 -5.07 0.21 -27.47
C LYS A 28 -4.79 1.20 -26.35
N PHE A 29 -3.55 1.65 -26.22
CA PHE A 29 -3.13 2.59 -25.18
C PHE A 29 -3.84 3.94 -25.28
N THR A 30 -4.05 4.46 -26.48
CA THR A 30 -4.68 5.77 -26.72
C THR A 30 -6.20 5.72 -26.80
N PHE A 31 -6.79 4.52 -26.87
CA PHE A 31 -8.24 4.34 -27.10
C PHE A 31 -9.11 5.10 -26.08
N ASP A 32 -8.77 5.03 -24.80
CA ASP A 32 -9.48 5.77 -23.74
C ASP A 32 -8.53 6.29 -22.67
N PHE A 33 -7.54 7.07 -23.10
CA PHE A 33 -6.50 7.60 -22.21
C PHE A 33 -7.06 8.38 -21.00
N TRP A 34 -8.21 9.03 -21.16
CA TRP A 34 -8.82 9.83 -20.09
C TRP A 34 -9.88 9.07 -19.28
N GLY A 35 -10.13 7.82 -19.56
CA GLY A 35 -11.09 6.99 -18.83
C GLY A 35 -12.52 7.50 -18.94
N LYS A 36 -12.95 7.86 -20.13
CA LYS A 36 -14.31 8.37 -20.41
C LYS A 36 -15.32 7.26 -20.66
N THR A 37 -14.86 6.08 -21.05
CA THR A 37 -15.70 4.93 -21.33
C THR A 37 -16.21 4.33 -20.01
N PRO A 38 -17.52 4.17 -19.83
CA PRO A 38 -18.03 3.52 -18.62
C PRO A 38 -17.54 2.07 -18.49
N ILE A 39 -17.06 1.69 -17.32
CA ILE A 39 -16.70 0.31 -16.99
C ILE A 39 -17.84 -0.26 -16.16
N ASN A 40 -18.45 -1.35 -16.62
CA ASN A 40 -19.61 -1.97 -15.97
C ASN A 40 -20.77 -0.99 -15.65
N GLY A 41 -20.99 0.00 -16.54
CA GLY A 41 -22.01 1.03 -16.37
C GLY A 41 -21.63 2.18 -15.43
N HIS A 42 -20.43 2.17 -14.84
CA HIS A 42 -19.92 3.23 -13.97
C HIS A 42 -18.93 4.13 -14.70
N VAL A 43 -19.15 5.45 -14.63
CA VAL A 43 -18.22 6.46 -15.14
C VAL A 43 -17.17 6.74 -14.10
N LEU A 44 -15.89 6.75 -14.49
CA LEU A 44 -14.75 6.96 -13.59
C LEU A 44 -14.70 8.37 -12.99
N GLY A 45 -15.49 9.29 -13.46
CA GLY A 45 -15.48 10.68 -13.03
C GLY A 45 -14.37 11.51 -13.68
N GLY A 46 -14.24 12.78 -13.28
CA GLY A 46 -13.19 13.68 -13.77
C GLY A 46 -11.80 13.26 -13.30
N LEU A 47 -10.75 13.79 -13.95
CA LEU A 47 -9.35 13.50 -13.67
C LEU A 47 -8.99 13.61 -12.17
N GLY A 48 -9.51 14.63 -11.48
CA GLY A 48 -9.28 14.80 -10.03
C GLY A 48 -9.84 13.66 -9.18
N ALA A 49 -11.02 13.12 -9.56
CA ALA A 49 -11.61 11.96 -8.87
C ALA A 49 -10.79 10.69 -9.13
N GLN A 50 -10.33 10.48 -10.36
CA GLN A 50 -9.49 9.34 -10.71
C GLN A 50 -8.14 9.39 -9.98
N ILE A 51 -7.47 10.56 -9.93
CA ILE A 51 -6.24 10.73 -9.16
C ILE A 51 -6.49 10.47 -7.68
N LYS A 52 -7.57 11.01 -7.10
CA LYS A 52 -7.91 10.80 -5.69
C LYS A 52 -8.11 9.31 -5.36
N SER A 53 -8.78 8.55 -6.22
CA SER A 53 -9.07 7.13 -5.99
C SER A 53 -7.81 6.24 -5.98
N THR A 54 -6.74 6.65 -6.66
CA THR A 54 -5.48 5.87 -6.72
C THR A 54 -4.47 6.25 -5.64
N MET A 55 -4.72 7.32 -4.87
CA MET A 55 -3.71 7.89 -3.96
C MET A 55 -3.25 6.96 -2.86
N LEU A 56 -4.18 6.25 -2.20
CA LEU A 56 -3.80 5.33 -1.12
C LEU A 56 -3.01 4.13 -1.64
N VAL A 57 -3.38 3.60 -2.81
CA VAL A 57 -2.65 2.50 -3.44
C VAL A 57 -1.25 2.94 -3.85
N THR A 58 -1.13 4.13 -4.44
CA THR A 58 0.16 4.71 -4.82
C THR A 58 1.04 4.96 -3.60
N LEU A 59 0.48 5.55 -2.53
CA LEU A 59 1.19 5.73 -1.27
C LEU A 59 1.69 4.39 -0.73
N TRP A 60 0.79 3.39 -0.65
CA TRP A 60 1.12 2.07 -0.13
C TRP A 60 2.26 1.39 -0.93
N ALA A 61 2.29 1.56 -2.25
CA ALA A 61 3.34 1.00 -3.09
C ALA A 61 4.75 1.54 -2.74
N PHE A 62 4.83 2.73 -2.15
CA PHE A 62 6.09 3.35 -1.74
C PHE A 62 6.39 3.23 -0.24
N ILE A 63 5.50 2.67 0.58
CA ILE A 63 5.80 2.34 1.98
C ILE A 63 6.93 1.32 2.02
N GLY A 64 7.94 1.57 2.86
CA GLY A 64 9.14 0.75 3.00
C GLY A 64 10.41 1.37 2.42
N ILE A 65 10.31 2.49 1.68
CA ILE A 65 11.47 3.28 1.27
C ILE A 65 12.29 3.71 2.49
N GLU A 66 11.62 4.04 3.58
CA GLU A 66 12.21 4.41 4.86
C GLU A 66 12.99 3.26 5.52
N GLY A 67 12.87 2.03 5.05
CA GLY A 67 13.56 0.86 5.61
C GLY A 67 15.07 1.03 5.68
N ALA A 68 15.68 1.72 4.72
CA ALA A 68 17.10 2.06 4.76
C ALA A 68 17.43 3.02 5.92
N VAL A 69 16.53 3.96 6.22
CA VAL A 69 16.67 4.92 7.33
C VAL A 69 16.45 4.21 8.68
N VAL A 70 15.43 3.35 8.78
CA VAL A 70 15.16 2.53 9.99
C VAL A 70 16.38 1.68 10.36
N LEU A 71 17.08 1.13 9.38
CA LEU A 71 18.26 0.32 9.56
C LEU A 71 19.57 1.12 9.58
N SER A 72 19.51 2.45 9.59
CA SER A 72 20.70 3.33 9.50
C SER A 72 21.72 3.10 10.61
N GLY A 73 21.27 2.71 11.82
CA GLY A 73 22.15 2.35 12.92
C GLY A 73 23.04 1.12 12.68
N ARG A 74 22.72 0.32 11.64
CA ARG A 74 23.48 -0.86 11.20
C ARG A 74 24.28 -0.60 9.91
N ALA A 75 24.17 0.58 9.32
CA ALA A 75 24.89 0.96 8.11
C ALA A 75 26.36 1.28 8.41
N LYS A 76 27.25 1.00 7.44
CA LYS A 76 28.68 1.35 7.58
C LYS A 76 28.91 2.85 7.55
N THR A 77 28.20 3.58 6.67
CA THR A 77 28.24 5.03 6.58
C THR A 77 26.83 5.62 6.39
N GLN A 78 26.62 6.83 6.87
CA GLN A 78 25.35 7.55 6.67
C GLN A 78 25.12 7.90 5.18
N GLY A 79 26.18 8.08 4.40
CA GLY A 79 26.09 8.32 2.96
C GLY A 79 25.51 7.13 2.19
N ASP A 80 25.76 5.91 2.66
CA ASP A 80 25.20 4.69 2.06
C ASP A 80 23.69 4.61 2.25
N VAL A 81 23.18 5.08 3.39
CA VAL A 81 21.73 5.13 3.66
C VAL A 81 21.03 6.05 2.66
N GLY A 82 21.55 7.25 2.43
CA GLY A 82 20.99 8.19 1.46
C GLY A 82 21.00 7.65 0.05
N LYS A 83 22.10 7.04 -0.39
CA LYS A 83 22.21 6.40 -1.71
C LYS A 83 21.22 5.25 -1.86
N ALA A 84 21.13 4.37 -0.87
CA ALA A 84 20.23 3.23 -0.88
C ALA A 84 18.75 3.69 -0.97
N THR A 85 18.38 4.72 -0.23
CA THR A 85 17.03 5.30 -0.27
C THR A 85 16.70 5.86 -1.65
N ILE A 86 17.58 6.67 -2.24
CA ILE A 86 17.36 7.27 -3.57
C ILE A 86 17.31 6.17 -4.65
N MET A 87 18.23 5.21 -4.63
CA MET A 87 18.25 4.12 -5.60
C MET A 87 17.01 3.23 -5.47
N GLY A 88 16.58 2.95 -4.24
CA GLY A 88 15.35 2.21 -3.97
C GLY A 88 14.11 2.94 -4.48
N PHE A 89 14.03 4.25 -4.24
CA PHE A 89 12.93 5.08 -4.72
C PHE A 89 12.86 5.13 -6.25
N VAL A 90 13.95 5.51 -6.90
CA VAL A 90 13.99 5.65 -8.37
C VAL A 90 13.77 4.30 -9.04
N GLY A 91 14.43 3.24 -8.55
CA GLY A 91 14.24 1.89 -9.07
C GLY A 91 12.80 1.40 -8.91
N GLY A 92 12.21 1.59 -7.74
CA GLY A 92 10.81 1.27 -7.47
C GLY A 92 9.86 2.07 -8.36
N LEU A 93 10.07 3.38 -8.50
CA LEU A 93 9.27 4.25 -9.35
C LEU A 93 9.26 3.76 -10.81
N VAL A 94 10.43 3.46 -11.38
CA VAL A 94 10.53 2.94 -12.75
C VAL A 94 9.76 1.62 -12.90
N VAL A 95 9.96 0.69 -11.98
CA VAL A 95 9.26 -0.61 -12.00
C VAL A 95 7.75 -0.41 -11.90
N PHE A 96 7.26 0.38 -10.95
CA PHE A 96 5.83 0.62 -10.79
C PHE A 96 5.22 1.34 -12.00
N MET A 97 5.92 2.29 -12.60
CA MET A 97 5.47 2.95 -13.84
C MET A 97 5.33 1.95 -14.99
N LEU A 98 6.31 1.08 -15.18
CA LEU A 98 6.25 0.04 -16.22
C LEU A 98 5.09 -0.93 -15.99
N LEU A 99 4.94 -1.44 -14.76
CA LEU A 99 3.87 -2.37 -14.40
C LEU A 99 2.47 -1.74 -14.51
N SER A 100 2.35 -0.43 -14.30
CA SER A 100 1.07 0.28 -14.39
C SER A 100 0.70 0.70 -15.81
N ILE A 101 1.68 1.09 -16.63
CA ILE A 101 1.42 1.66 -17.96
C ILE A 101 1.35 0.59 -19.05
N LEU A 102 2.27 -0.37 -19.04
CA LEU A 102 2.38 -1.35 -20.13
C LEU A 102 1.13 -2.21 -20.35
N PRO A 103 0.39 -2.65 -19.33
CA PRO A 103 -0.84 -3.42 -19.53
C PRO A 103 -1.88 -2.73 -20.43
N PHE A 104 -2.00 -1.40 -20.35
CA PHE A 104 -2.94 -0.63 -21.18
C PHE A 104 -2.60 -0.63 -22.67
N GLY A 105 -1.36 -0.93 -23.04
CA GLY A 105 -0.98 -1.15 -24.45
C GLY A 105 -1.32 -2.55 -24.96
N VAL A 106 -1.75 -3.46 -24.09
CA VAL A 106 -2.05 -4.85 -24.46
C VAL A 106 -3.54 -5.17 -24.31
N MET A 107 -4.18 -4.64 -23.28
CA MET A 107 -5.58 -4.90 -22.94
C MET A 107 -6.31 -3.57 -22.68
N ASN A 108 -7.62 -3.57 -22.92
CA ASN A 108 -8.46 -2.42 -22.58
C ASN A 108 -8.69 -2.34 -21.06
N GLN A 109 -8.99 -1.15 -20.56
CA GLN A 109 -9.17 -0.90 -19.13
C GLN A 109 -10.24 -1.81 -18.50
N GLY A 110 -11.36 -2.05 -19.20
CA GLY A 110 -12.41 -2.96 -18.71
C GLY A 110 -11.96 -4.42 -18.61
N GLU A 111 -11.12 -4.88 -19.54
CA GLU A 111 -10.53 -6.23 -19.52
C GLU A 111 -9.56 -6.38 -18.34
N ILE A 112 -8.68 -5.39 -18.12
CA ILE A 112 -7.74 -5.36 -16.99
C ILE A 112 -8.50 -5.36 -15.66
N ALA A 113 -9.57 -4.57 -15.55
CA ALA A 113 -10.40 -4.50 -14.35
C ALA A 113 -11.13 -5.81 -14.01
N ALA A 114 -11.38 -6.65 -15.02
CA ALA A 114 -12.03 -7.96 -14.86
C ALA A 114 -11.05 -9.10 -14.47
N ILE A 115 -9.74 -8.86 -14.53
CA ILE A 115 -8.74 -9.87 -14.18
C ILE A 115 -8.73 -10.09 -12.66
N ALA A 116 -8.79 -11.35 -12.25
CA ALA A 116 -8.63 -11.72 -10.84
C ALA A 116 -7.20 -11.44 -10.36
N ASN A 117 -7.05 -11.13 -9.06
CA ASN A 117 -5.74 -10.97 -8.46
C ASN A 117 -4.97 -12.31 -8.38
N PRO A 118 -3.67 -12.32 -8.69
CA PRO A 118 -2.80 -11.19 -9.08
C PRO A 118 -2.93 -10.81 -10.58
N SER A 119 -3.31 -9.58 -10.85
CA SER A 119 -3.61 -9.10 -12.20
C SER A 119 -2.44 -9.22 -13.19
N THR A 120 -1.20 -9.07 -12.74
CA THR A 120 -0.01 -9.24 -13.59
C THR A 120 0.10 -10.66 -14.17
N ALA A 121 -0.31 -11.68 -13.42
CA ALA A 121 -0.34 -13.06 -13.92
C ALA A 121 -1.36 -13.21 -15.06
N GLY A 122 -2.58 -12.69 -14.89
CA GLY A 122 -3.61 -12.74 -15.92
C GLY A 122 -3.27 -11.93 -17.18
N VAL A 123 -2.62 -10.76 -17.02
CA VAL A 123 -2.12 -9.98 -18.18
C VAL A 123 -1.07 -10.76 -18.97
N LEU A 124 -0.12 -11.40 -18.29
CA LEU A 124 0.93 -12.17 -18.98
C LEU A 124 0.36 -13.45 -19.61
N GLU A 125 -0.59 -14.12 -18.94
CA GLU A 125 -1.33 -15.25 -19.50
C GLU A 125 -2.06 -14.92 -20.79
N HIS A 126 -2.66 -13.73 -20.86
CA HIS A 126 -3.35 -13.26 -22.06
C HIS A 126 -2.41 -13.17 -23.29
N ILE A 127 -1.13 -12.87 -23.08
CA ILE A 127 -0.16 -12.66 -24.16
C ILE A 127 0.56 -13.95 -24.55
N VAL A 128 1.03 -14.69 -23.56
CA VAL A 128 1.96 -15.83 -23.77
C VAL A 128 1.38 -17.18 -23.30
N GLY A 129 0.13 -17.19 -22.80
CA GLY A 129 -0.53 -18.39 -22.31
C GLY A 129 -0.18 -18.76 -20.87
N GLU A 130 -0.62 -19.93 -20.44
CA GLU A 130 -0.56 -20.39 -19.04
C GLU A 130 0.84 -20.34 -18.39
N TRP A 131 1.89 -20.56 -19.17
CA TRP A 131 3.25 -20.49 -18.62
C TRP A 131 3.60 -19.12 -18.07
N GLY A 132 3.03 -18.04 -18.66
CA GLY A 132 3.18 -16.69 -18.17
C GLY A 132 2.55 -16.49 -16.78
N ALA A 133 1.37 -17.05 -16.56
CA ALA A 133 0.73 -17.04 -15.24
C ALA A 133 1.56 -17.84 -14.22
N TRP A 134 2.06 -18.99 -14.57
CA TRP A 134 2.94 -19.80 -13.72
C TRP A 134 4.22 -19.06 -13.33
N LEU A 135 4.86 -18.39 -14.27
CA LEU A 135 6.06 -17.58 -14.02
C LEU A 135 5.77 -16.46 -13.00
N MET A 136 4.71 -15.69 -13.24
CA MET A 136 4.34 -14.57 -12.36
C MET A 136 3.93 -15.03 -10.97
N ASN A 137 3.13 -16.08 -10.87
CA ASN A 137 2.67 -16.63 -9.59
C ASN A 137 3.84 -17.21 -8.76
N THR A 138 4.77 -17.92 -9.41
CA THR A 138 5.97 -18.44 -8.74
C THR A 138 6.86 -17.29 -8.24
N GLY A 139 7.09 -16.27 -9.08
CA GLY A 139 7.82 -15.08 -8.69
C GLY A 139 7.15 -14.32 -7.54
N LEU A 140 5.83 -14.23 -7.56
CA LEU A 140 5.06 -13.63 -6.47
C LEU A 140 5.24 -14.38 -5.15
N LEU A 141 5.15 -15.71 -5.15
CA LEU A 141 5.36 -16.53 -3.95
C LEU A 141 6.76 -16.30 -3.34
N ILE A 142 7.81 -16.35 -4.18
CA ILE A 142 9.19 -16.09 -3.73
C ILE A 142 9.30 -14.64 -3.17
N SER A 143 8.72 -13.68 -3.87
CA SER A 143 8.70 -12.27 -3.47
C SER A 143 8.02 -12.06 -2.11
N VAL A 144 6.84 -12.65 -1.92
CA VAL A 144 6.06 -12.52 -0.67
C VAL A 144 6.84 -13.11 0.51
N LEU A 145 7.40 -14.31 0.38
CA LEU A 145 8.18 -14.94 1.44
C LEU A 145 9.44 -14.13 1.81
N ALA A 146 10.14 -13.60 0.82
CA ALA A 146 11.31 -12.76 1.06
C ALA A 146 10.94 -11.40 1.68
N SER A 147 9.84 -10.79 1.22
CA SER A 147 9.35 -9.52 1.75
C SER A 147 8.84 -9.69 3.18
N TRP A 148 8.18 -10.79 3.49
CA TRP A 148 7.75 -11.09 4.86
C TRP A 148 8.94 -11.08 5.84
N LEU A 149 10.04 -11.75 5.48
CA LEU A 149 11.24 -11.72 6.32
C LEU A 149 11.79 -10.30 6.49
N ALA A 150 11.87 -9.51 5.43
CA ALA A 150 12.35 -8.13 5.48
C ALA A 150 11.47 -7.25 6.38
N TRP A 151 10.15 -7.34 6.22
CA TRP A 151 9.20 -6.59 7.05
C TRP A 151 9.22 -7.04 8.52
N THR A 152 9.39 -8.33 8.80
CA THR A 152 9.53 -8.82 10.17
C THR A 152 10.74 -8.19 10.88
N ILE A 153 11.86 -8.00 10.15
CA ILE A 153 13.04 -7.33 10.70
C ILE A 153 12.76 -5.84 10.94
N ILE A 154 12.22 -5.13 9.94
CA ILE A 154 11.96 -3.69 10.02
C ILE A 154 10.96 -3.38 11.14
N THR A 155 9.86 -4.11 11.23
CA THR A 155 8.82 -3.89 12.26
C THR A 155 9.30 -4.19 13.68
N ALA A 156 10.27 -5.08 13.85
CA ALA A 156 10.89 -5.33 15.16
C ALA A 156 11.98 -4.28 15.50
N GLU A 157 12.72 -3.78 14.52
CA GLU A 157 13.76 -2.78 14.75
C GLU A 157 13.19 -1.44 15.21
N MET A 158 12.00 -1.04 14.72
CA MET A 158 11.37 0.23 15.11
C MET A 158 11.12 0.36 16.62
N PRO A 159 10.34 -0.51 17.29
CA PRO A 159 10.12 -0.40 18.72
C PRO A 159 11.39 -0.63 19.52
N TYR A 160 12.35 -1.42 19.01
CA TYR A 160 13.66 -1.62 19.64
C TYR A 160 14.48 -0.31 19.64
N ALA A 161 14.59 0.37 18.52
CA ALA A 161 15.30 1.65 18.41
C ALA A 161 14.62 2.72 19.29
N CYS A 162 13.30 2.84 19.24
CA CYS A 162 12.53 3.75 20.07
C CYS A 162 12.71 3.48 21.58
N ALA A 163 12.82 2.20 21.99
CA ALA A 163 13.06 1.85 23.38
C ALA A 163 14.48 2.24 23.84
N ARG A 164 15.46 2.15 22.95
CA ARG A 164 16.83 2.61 23.25
C ARG A 164 16.90 4.12 23.40
N ASP A 165 16.11 4.87 22.62
CA ASP A 165 16.01 6.32 22.74
C ASP A 165 15.08 6.77 23.89
N GLY A 166 14.46 5.82 24.60
CA GLY A 166 13.57 6.07 25.74
C GLY A 166 12.19 6.62 25.35
N THR A 167 11.78 6.49 24.08
CA THR A 167 10.45 6.86 23.59
C THR A 167 9.48 5.66 23.61
N PHE A 168 10.00 4.47 23.84
CA PHE A 168 9.25 3.22 24.03
C PHE A 168 9.67 2.54 25.34
N PRO A 169 8.83 1.62 25.89
CA PRO A 169 9.18 0.91 27.14
C PRO A 169 10.49 0.11 27.01
N LYS A 170 11.28 0.10 28.07
CA LYS A 170 12.59 -0.59 28.14
C LYS A 170 12.50 -2.09 27.83
N PHE A 171 11.32 -2.69 28.02
CA PHE A 171 11.04 -4.07 27.64
C PHE A 171 11.42 -4.36 26.19
N PHE A 172 11.13 -3.43 25.26
CA PHE A 172 11.42 -3.61 23.83
C PHE A 172 12.91 -3.46 23.47
N ALA A 173 13.73 -2.92 24.38
CA ALA A 173 15.19 -2.83 24.21
C ALA A 173 15.93 -4.16 24.48
N LYS A 174 15.21 -5.22 24.90
CA LYS A 174 15.81 -6.52 25.15
C LYS A 174 16.26 -7.19 23.85
N SER A 175 17.52 -7.61 23.81
CA SER A 175 18.12 -8.36 22.71
C SER A 175 18.63 -9.73 23.20
N ASN A 176 18.76 -10.66 22.25
CA ASN A 176 19.38 -11.96 22.52
C ASN A 176 20.92 -11.87 22.46
N ALA A 177 21.60 -12.98 22.78
CA ALA A 177 23.06 -13.07 22.76
C ALA A 177 23.71 -12.73 21.38
N LYS A 178 22.93 -12.78 20.31
CA LYS A 178 23.37 -12.42 18.94
C LYS A 178 23.02 -10.98 18.55
N GLY A 179 22.49 -10.16 19.48
CA GLY A 179 22.12 -8.77 19.24
C GLY A 179 20.80 -8.58 18.49
N SER A 180 19.97 -9.62 18.32
CA SER A 180 18.66 -9.49 17.69
C SER A 180 17.62 -9.01 18.71
N PRO A 181 16.69 -8.11 18.35
CA PRO A 181 15.68 -7.50 19.23
C PRO A 181 14.57 -8.51 19.59
N SER A 182 14.86 -9.43 20.53
CA SER A 182 14.00 -10.59 20.79
C SER A 182 12.61 -10.22 21.32
N ALA A 183 12.51 -9.29 22.26
CA ALA A 183 11.21 -8.87 22.79
C ALA A 183 10.34 -8.19 21.73
N ALA A 184 10.93 -7.29 20.95
CA ALA A 184 10.25 -6.62 19.85
C ALA A 184 9.78 -7.63 18.80
N LEU A 185 10.62 -8.60 18.40
CA LEU A 185 10.26 -9.66 17.44
C LEU A 185 9.05 -10.49 17.93
N TRP A 186 9.02 -10.90 19.19
CA TRP A 186 7.89 -11.68 19.69
C TRP A 186 6.60 -10.88 19.71
N VAL A 187 6.63 -9.63 20.18
CA VAL A 187 5.43 -8.79 20.25
C VAL A 187 4.91 -8.46 18.85
N THR A 188 5.79 -8.02 17.95
CA THR A 188 5.37 -7.68 16.57
C THR A 188 4.86 -8.91 15.81
N SER A 189 5.48 -10.08 16.00
CA SER A 189 5.00 -11.34 15.42
C SER A 189 3.62 -11.73 15.97
N ALA A 190 3.38 -11.58 17.27
CA ALA A 190 2.08 -11.83 17.87
C ALA A 190 1.00 -10.88 17.32
N LEU A 191 1.32 -9.59 17.20
CA LEU A 191 0.40 -8.60 16.60
C LEU A 191 0.11 -8.91 15.11
N MET A 192 1.10 -9.36 14.34
CA MET A 192 0.89 -9.83 12.96
C MET A 192 -0.07 -11.02 12.91
N GLN A 193 0.06 -12.00 13.82
CA GLN A 193 -0.86 -13.13 13.87
C GLN A 193 -2.29 -12.70 14.22
N ILE A 194 -2.46 -11.79 15.17
CA ILE A 194 -3.77 -11.22 15.51
C ILE A 194 -4.36 -10.51 14.29
N ALA A 195 -3.58 -9.68 13.58
CA ALA A 195 -4.04 -9.02 12.37
C ALA A 195 -4.45 -10.03 11.29
N MET A 196 -3.70 -11.11 11.07
CA MET A 196 -4.07 -12.18 10.13
C MET A 196 -5.36 -12.87 10.51
N LEU A 197 -5.59 -13.13 11.80
CA LEU A 197 -6.86 -13.71 12.27
C LEU A 197 -8.04 -12.77 12.01
N LEU A 198 -7.89 -11.47 12.25
CA LEU A 198 -8.92 -10.47 11.97
C LEU A 198 -9.25 -10.42 10.46
N VAL A 199 -8.21 -10.49 9.62
CA VAL A 199 -8.35 -10.53 8.16
C VAL A 199 -9.11 -11.77 7.71
N PHE A 200 -8.86 -12.93 8.32
CA PHE A 200 -9.52 -14.19 7.96
C PHE A 200 -11.05 -14.14 8.10
N PHE A 201 -11.57 -13.36 9.05
CA PHE A 201 -13.00 -13.19 9.29
C PHE A 201 -13.66 -12.07 8.50
N SER A 202 -12.92 -11.35 7.66
CA SER A 202 -13.45 -10.22 6.88
C SER A 202 -13.43 -10.48 5.38
N ASN A 203 -14.57 -10.34 4.72
CA ASN A 203 -14.68 -10.54 3.26
C ASN A 203 -13.90 -9.50 2.44
N ASN A 204 -13.62 -8.31 3.00
CA ASN A 204 -12.93 -7.19 2.33
C ASN A 204 -11.59 -6.83 2.99
N ALA A 205 -11.02 -7.78 3.71
CA ALA A 205 -9.86 -7.60 4.58
C ALA A 205 -8.65 -6.98 3.88
N TRP A 206 -8.35 -7.38 2.66
CA TRP A 206 -7.20 -6.89 1.91
C TRP A 206 -7.25 -5.38 1.69
N ASN A 207 -8.35 -4.88 1.13
CA ASN A 207 -8.51 -3.46 0.82
C ASN A 207 -8.55 -2.61 2.09
N THR A 208 -9.23 -3.09 3.13
CA THR A 208 -9.32 -2.42 4.42
C THR A 208 -7.95 -2.30 5.08
N MET A 209 -7.17 -3.39 5.15
CA MET A 209 -5.82 -3.38 5.72
C MET A 209 -4.87 -2.49 4.93
N LEU A 210 -4.92 -2.52 3.60
CA LEU A 210 -4.15 -1.66 2.71
C LEU A 210 -4.45 -0.18 2.99
N SER A 211 -5.72 0.18 3.10
CA SER A 211 -6.16 1.55 3.35
C SER A 211 -5.77 2.04 4.75
N ILE A 212 -6.01 1.24 5.79
CA ILE A 212 -5.62 1.57 7.16
C ILE A 212 -4.09 1.73 7.25
N THR A 213 -3.32 0.82 6.69
CA THR A 213 -1.85 0.88 6.69
C THR A 213 -1.36 2.16 5.99
N GLY A 214 -1.95 2.50 4.83
CA GLY A 214 -1.63 3.73 4.11
C GLY A 214 -1.89 4.98 4.95
N VAL A 215 -3.02 5.02 5.67
CA VAL A 215 -3.37 6.19 6.52
C VAL A 215 -2.50 6.26 7.77
N MET A 216 -2.18 5.12 8.39
CA MET A 216 -1.37 5.07 9.64
C MET A 216 0.03 5.65 9.47
N VAL A 217 0.62 5.60 8.29
CA VAL A 217 1.98 6.11 8.03
C VAL A 217 1.99 7.63 7.79
N LEU A 218 0.85 8.23 7.40
CA LEU A 218 0.77 9.65 7.03
C LEU A 218 1.15 10.63 8.15
N PRO A 219 0.74 10.44 9.42
CA PRO A 219 1.17 11.32 10.51
C PRO A 219 2.69 11.37 10.68
N ALA A 220 3.37 10.23 10.51
CA ALA A 220 4.83 10.16 10.60
C ALA A 220 5.50 10.88 9.42
N TYR A 221 4.99 10.73 8.22
CA TYR A 221 5.49 11.43 7.02
C TYR A 221 5.24 12.93 7.13
N LEU A 222 4.05 13.36 7.58
CA LEU A 222 3.76 14.77 7.83
C LEU A 222 4.70 15.36 8.88
N ALA A 223 4.90 14.67 10.01
CA ALA A 223 5.78 15.12 11.05
C ALA A 223 7.25 15.25 10.56
N SER A 224 7.72 14.26 9.81
CA SER A 224 9.10 14.25 9.26
C SER A 224 9.33 15.39 8.27
N THR A 225 8.39 15.61 7.35
CA THR A 225 8.50 16.66 6.33
C THR A 225 8.33 18.06 6.94
N ALA A 226 7.38 18.23 7.87
CA ALA A 226 7.20 19.48 8.62
C ALA A 226 8.42 19.79 9.49
N TYR A 227 9.03 18.80 10.12
CA TYR A 227 10.26 18.97 10.89
C TYR A 227 11.43 19.38 9.98
N LEU A 228 11.60 18.74 8.83
CA LEU A 228 12.62 19.13 7.86
C LEU A 228 12.43 20.58 7.40
N PHE A 229 11.19 21.01 7.12
CA PHE A 229 10.86 22.39 6.76
C PHE A 229 11.26 23.33 7.89
N LYS A 230 10.86 23.04 9.14
CA LYS A 230 11.15 23.86 10.31
C LYS A 230 12.65 24.05 10.55
N ILE A 231 13.44 22.97 10.56
CA ILE A 231 14.88 23.08 10.81
C ILE A 231 15.63 23.75 9.67
N SER A 232 15.10 23.66 8.44
CA SER A 232 15.63 24.37 7.28
C SER A 232 15.32 25.86 7.36
N ASP A 233 14.08 26.25 7.71
CA ASP A 233 13.68 27.65 7.89
C ASP A 233 14.42 28.33 9.04
N GLU A 234 14.52 27.67 10.20
CA GLU A 234 15.27 28.17 11.36
C GLU A 234 16.80 28.18 11.16
N ARG A 235 17.30 27.79 9.98
CA ARG A 235 18.72 27.68 9.62
C ARG A 235 19.55 26.83 10.58
N LYS A 236 18.90 25.86 11.25
CA LYS A 236 19.54 24.94 12.19
C LYS A 236 20.21 23.72 11.50
N LEU A 237 20.09 23.60 10.18
CA LEU A 237 20.81 22.59 9.39
C LEU A 237 22.33 22.85 9.29
N GLY A 238 22.82 23.93 9.87
CA GLY A 238 24.13 24.48 9.62
C GLY A 238 25.36 23.64 9.95
N SER A 239 25.22 22.54 10.70
CA SER A 239 26.32 21.59 10.93
C SER A 239 26.44 20.54 9.83
N VAL A 240 25.40 20.31 9.06
CA VAL A 240 25.32 19.25 8.03
C VAL A 240 25.26 19.84 6.62
N VAL A 241 24.55 20.97 6.45
CA VAL A 241 24.35 21.62 5.15
C VAL A 241 24.71 23.11 5.26
N PRO A 242 25.65 23.63 4.46
CA PRO A 242 25.99 25.05 4.45
C PRO A 242 24.76 25.92 4.17
N GLN A 243 24.62 26.98 4.97
CA GLN A 243 23.53 27.97 4.78
C GLN A 243 23.60 28.56 3.38
N MET A 244 22.42 28.82 2.78
CA MET A 244 22.30 29.39 1.43
C MET A 244 22.82 28.50 0.28
N SER A 245 23.25 27.25 0.55
CA SER A 245 23.60 26.31 -0.49
C SER A 245 22.34 25.86 -1.27
N ALA A 246 22.56 25.35 -2.50
CA ALA A 246 21.46 24.74 -3.27
C ALA A 246 20.77 23.61 -2.50
N MET A 247 21.54 22.85 -1.72
CA MET A 247 21.04 21.77 -0.89
C MET A 247 20.12 22.25 0.25
N HIS A 248 20.41 23.42 0.85
CA HIS A 248 19.52 24.05 1.84
C HIS A 248 18.18 24.46 1.24
N LYS A 249 18.18 25.06 0.04
CA LYS A 249 16.96 25.42 -0.68
C LYS A 249 16.13 24.19 -1.07
N ILE A 250 16.79 23.13 -1.50
CA ILE A 250 16.14 21.85 -1.82
C ILE A 250 15.50 21.26 -0.54
N ALA A 251 16.18 21.27 0.60
CA ALA A 251 15.66 20.76 1.86
C ALA A 251 14.41 21.55 2.32
N LEU A 252 14.45 22.89 2.22
CA LEU A 252 13.31 23.75 2.55
C LEU A 252 12.12 23.47 1.62
N LEU A 253 12.36 23.43 0.31
CA LEU A 253 11.31 23.19 -0.67
C LEU A 253 10.70 21.79 -0.52
N SER A 254 11.53 20.76 -0.40
CA SER A 254 11.06 19.37 -0.26
C SER A 254 10.31 19.15 1.05
N GLY A 255 10.74 19.76 2.15
CA GLY A 255 10.03 19.74 3.42
C GLY A 255 8.65 20.38 3.33
N GLY A 256 8.57 21.58 2.73
CA GLY A 256 7.30 22.30 2.54
C GLY A 256 6.33 21.57 1.60
N VAL A 257 6.80 21.19 0.41
CA VAL A 257 5.98 20.45 -0.56
C VAL A 257 5.56 19.08 0.00
N GLY A 258 6.46 18.38 0.69
CA GLY A 258 6.16 17.11 1.33
C GLY A 258 5.09 17.23 2.41
N ALA A 259 5.13 18.29 3.23
CA ALA A 259 4.10 18.53 4.26
C ALA A 259 2.73 18.83 3.63
N ILE A 260 2.66 19.67 2.59
CA ILE A 260 1.42 19.97 1.86
C ILE A 260 0.88 18.69 1.21
N TYR A 261 1.75 17.90 0.59
CA TYR A 261 1.36 16.63 -0.03
C TYR A 261 0.85 15.62 1.00
N ALA A 262 1.48 15.50 2.17
CA ALA A 262 1.00 14.64 3.24
C ALA A 262 -0.38 15.05 3.77
N LEU A 263 -0.64 16.36 3.92
CA LEU A 263 -1.97 16.87 4.28
C LEU A 263 -3.02 16.55 3.21
N TRP A 264 -2.66 16.70 1.94
CA TRP A 264 -3.55 16.34 0.85
C TRP A 264 -3.85 14.83 0.81
N LEU A 265 -2.86 13.99 1.08
CA LEU A 265 -3.06 12.53 1.20
C LEU A 265 -4.01 12.16 2.36
N ILE A 266 -3.88 12.82 3.51
CA ILE A 266 -4.80 12.66 4.64
C ILE A 266 -6.24 12.99 4.22
N TYR A 267 -6.42 14.09 3.49
CA TYR A 267 -7.72 14.45 2.93
C TYR A 267 -8.22 13.42 1.89
N ALA A 268 -7.34 12.95 1.01
CA ALA A 268 -7.67 12.00 -0.04
C ALA A 268 -8.04 10.60 0.50
N ALA A 269 -7.47 10.22 1.63
CA ALA A 269 -7.68 8.92 2.29
C ALA A 269 -9.16 8.67 2.67
N GLY A 270 -9.92 9.73 2.92
CA GLY A 270 -11.29 9.64 3.38
C GLY A 270 -11.42 9.55 4.90
N LEU A 271 -12.58 10.00 5.38
CA LEU A 271 -12.84 10.12 6.81
C LEU A 271 -12.91 8.76 7.53
N GLU A 272 -13.39 7.74 6.87
CA GLU A 272 -13.62 6.41 7.44
C GLU A 272 -12.32 5.75 7.89
N TYR A 273 -11.35 5.67 6.98
CA TYR A 273 -10.03 5.10 7.29
C TYR A 273 -9.21 5.98 8.23
N LEU A 274 -9.40 7.30 8.16
CA LEU A 274 -8.77 8.24 9.10
C LEU A 274 -9.27 7.98 10.54
N LEU A 275 -10.57 7.84 10.73
CA LEU A 275 -11.15 7.55 12.05
C LEU A 275 -10.71 6.18 12.58
N ALA A 276 -10.66 5.15 11.72
CA ALA A 276 -10.12 3.83 12.10
C ALA A 276 -8.65 3.92 12.54
N SER A 277 -7.85 4.71 11.83
CA SER A 277 -6.44 4.93 12.17
C SER A 277 -6.25 5.69 13.48
N ILE A 278 -7.14 6.65 13.79
CA ILE A 278 -7.11 7.40 15.06
C ILE A 278 -7.36 6.46 16.24
N ILE A 279 -8.23 5.45 16.12
CA ILE A 279 -8.43 4.43 17.17
C ILE A 279 -7.11 3.72 17.46
N LEU A 280 -6.42 3.27 16.42
CA LEU A 280 -5.13 2.56 16.57
C LEU A 280 -4.03 3.48 17.14
N LEU A 281 -3.96 4.73 16.70
CA LEU A 281 -3.02 5.72 17.25
C LEU A 281 -3.29 6.00 18.74
N THR A 282 -4.56 6.03 19.14
CA THR A 282 -4.95 6.24 20.55
C THR A 282 -4.48 5.09 21.45
N LEU A 283 -4.44 3.85 20.93
CA LEU A 283 -3.85 2.71 21.66
C LEU A 283 -2.34 2.88 21.93
N GLY A 284 -1.67 3.75 21.21
CA GLY A 284 -0.27 4.10 21.47
C GLY A 284 -0.06 4.98 22.70
N ILE A 285 -1.09 5.72 23.15
CA ILE A 285 -0.99 6.64 24.31
C ILE A 285 -0.56 5.89 25.59
N PRO A 286 -1.20 4.79 26.01
CA PRO A 286 -0.76 4.02 27.19
C PRO A 286 0.69 3.53 27.09
N VAL A 287 1.10 3.11 25.90
CA VAL A 287 2.48 2.63 25.68
C VAL A 287 3.48 3.77 25.85
N TYR A 288 3.13 4.96 25.33
CA TYR A 288 3.96 6.15 25.47
C TYR A 288 4.04 6.62 26.93
N VAL A 289 2.93 6.64 27.66
CA VAL A 289 2.91 6.97 29.11
C VAL A 289 3.80 6.01 29.88
N TRP A 290 3.68 4.72 29.66
CA TRP A 290 4.53 3.71 30.28
C TRP A 290 6.03 3.98 30.02
N ALA A 291 6.39 4.26 28.75
CA ALA A 291 7.77 4.59 28.41
C ALA A 291 8.28 5.84 29.14
N CYS A 292 7.45 6.86 29.28
CA CYS A 292 7.81 8.09 30.00
C CYS A 292 8.00 7.85 31.52
N GLU A 293 7.13 7.06 32.13
CA GLU A 293 7.23 6.68 33.54
C GLU A 293 8.54 5.91 33.81
N GLU A 294 8.87 4.91 32.97
CA GLU A 294 10.13 4.16 33.10
C GLU A 294 11.39 5.03 32.97
N ASN A 295 11.30 6.13 32.26
CA ASN A 295 12.42 7.06 32.05
C ASN A 295 12.37 8.30 32.95
N GLY A 296 11.43 8.36 33.89
CA GLY A 296 11.28 9.48 34.84
C GLY A 296 10.92 10.82 34.16
N ARG A 297 10.28 10.75 32.98
CA ARG A 297 9.84 11.92 32.21
C ARG A 297 8.34 12.14 32.34
N LYS A 298 7.91 13.42 32.34
CA LYS A 298 6.48 13.70 32.20
C LYS A 298 6.00 13.30 30.80
N ALA A 299 4.93 12.50 30.74
CA ALA A 299 4.40 12.00 29.47
C ALA A 299 3.89 13.13 28.57
N PHE A 300 3.21 14.12 29.13
CA PHE A 300 2.58 15.21 28.36
C PHE A 300 2.87 16.57 28.97
N GLY A 301 3.27 17.51 28.14
CA GLY A 301 3.13 18.94 28.38
C GLY A 301 1.67 19.40 28.23
N ARG A 302 1.39 20.67 28.51
CA ARG A 302 0.02 21.21 28.45
C ARG A 302 -0.62 21.06 27.07
N ASN A 303 0.13 21.36 26.02
CA ASN A 303 -0.36 21.29 24.63
C ASN A 303 -0.50 19.83 24.14
N GLU A 304 0.43 18.98 24.54
CA GLU A 304 0.42 17.54 24.20
C GLU A 304 -0.76 16.83 24.87
N MET A 305 -1.09 17.21 26.11
CA MET A 305 -2.27 16.67 26.82
C MET A 305 -3.57 17.05 26.08
N VAL A 306 -3.69 18.28 25.58
CA VAL A 306 -4.84 18.68 24.76
C VAL A 306 -4.93 17.81 23.49
N GLY A 307 -3.80 17.59 22.81
CA GLY A 307 -3.74 16.71 21.65
C GLY A 307 -4.16 15.27 21.97
N ALA A 308 -3.68 14.70 23.07
CA ALA A 308 -4.05 13.37 23.53
C ALA A 308 -5.56 13.27 23.86
N LEU A 309 -6.14 14.28 24.52
CA LEU A 309 -7.56 14.34 24.81
C LEU A 309 -8.40 14.41 23.52
N ILE A 310 -7.99 15.20 22.54
CA ILE A 310 -8.67 15.27 21.24
C ILE A 310 -8.63 13.88 20.56
N LEU A 311 -7.49 13.22 20.54
CA LEU A 311 -7.37 11.86 19.98
C LEU A 311 -8.32 10.87 20.67
N ILE A 312 -8.41 10.90 22.01
CA ILE A 312 -9.30 10.04 22.78
C ILE A 312 -10.77 10.33 22.44
N VAL A 313 -11.18 11.61 22.42
CA VAL A 313 -12.55 12.00 22.11
C VAL A 313 -12.94 11.57 20.69
N VAL A 314 -12.07 11.83 19.72
CA VAL A 314 -12.30 11.42 18.33
C VAL A 314 -12.33 9.89 18.19
N SER A 315 -11.50 9.17 18.93
CA SER A 315 -11.49 7.71 18.96
C SER A 315 -12.79 7.13 19.53
N VAL A 316 -13.29 7.70 20.62
CA VAL A 316 -14.59 7.29 21.20
C VAL A 316 -15.73 7.56 20.21
N TYR A 317 -15.72 8.73 19.56
CA TYR A 317 -16.68 9.04 18.49
C TYR A 317 -16.59 8.03 17.33
N ALA A 318 -15.36 7.69 16.88
CA ALA A 318 -15.14 6.74 15.80
C ALA A 318 -15.68 5.34 16.14
N ILE A 319 -15.41 4.85 17.36
CA ILE A 319 -15.93 3.56 17.83
C ILE A 319 -17.47 3.59 17.87
N PHE A 320 -18.07 4.67 18.38
CA PHE A 320 -19.52 4.84 18.40
C PHE A 320 -20.12 4.86 17.00
N ALA A 321 -19.50 5.60 16.07
CA ALA A 321 -19.93 5.70 14.67
C ALA A 321 -19.86 4.36 13.93
N MET A 322 -18.83 3.57 14.19
CA MET A 322 -18.69 2.19 13.68
C MET A 322 -19.74 1.26 14.30
N ALA A 323 -19.92 1.30 15.61
CA ALA A 323 -20.89 0.45 16.31
C ALA A 323 -22.35 0.74 15.90
N THR A 324 -22.66 1.98 15.52
CA THR A 324 -23.99 2.40 15.04
C THR A 324 -24.18 2.25 13.53
N GLY A 325 -23.19 1.70 12.80
CA GLY A 325 -23.26 1.53 11.35
C GLY A 325 -23.23 2.84 10.56
N LYS A 326 -22.89 3.97 11.19
CA LYS A 326 -22.71 5.26 10.50
C LYS A 326 -21.43 5.29 9.64
N ILE A 327 -20.48 4.44 9.97
CA ILE A 327 -19.22 4.25 9.24
C ILE A 327 -19.07 2.75 8.98
N ASP A 328 -19.02 2.39 7.72
CA ASP A 328 -18.77 1.02 7.27
C ASP A 328 -17.40 0.96 6.59
N LEU A 329 -16.45 0.25 7.18
CA LEU A 329 -15.11 0.03 6.61
C LEU A 329 -15.13 -0.99 5.46
N GLY A 330 -16.26 -1.62 5.20
CA GLY A 330 -16.42 -2.66 4.18
C GLY A 330 -17.09 -2.22 2.89
N GLY A 331 -17.64 -0.99 2.79
CA GLY A 331 -18.78 -0.79 1.91
C GLY A 331 -18.75 0.26 0.82
N THR A 332 -17.75 1.10 0.56
CA THR A 332 -17.96 2.15 -0.47
C THR A 332 -16.86 2.39 -1.48
N SER A 333 -15.84 1.60 -1.50
CA SER A 333 -14.96 1.49 -2.66
C SER A 333 -14.85 0.03 -3.12
N GLU A 334 -15.96 -0.60 -3.42
CA GLU A 334 -15.90 -1.71 -4.35
C GLU A 334 -15.28 -1.18 -5.66
N PRO A 335 -14.10 -1.67 -6.05
CA PRO A 335 -13.88 -1.83 -7.46
C PRO A 335 -15.00 -2.81 -7.86
N ALA A 336 -15.91 -2.36 -8.74
CA ALA A 336 -17.06 -3.13 -9.18
C ALA A 336 -16.67 -4.61 -9.32
N THR A 337 -17.16 -5.44 -8.41
CA THR A 337 -17.04 -6.88 -8.53
C THR A 337 -17.75 -7.20 -9.85
N PRO A 338 -17.06 -7.76 -10.86
CA PRO A 338 -17.74 -8.13 -12.08
C PRO A 338 -18.88 -9.05 -11.68
N PRO A 339 -20.10 -8.87 -12.18
CA PRO A 339 -21.16 -9.83 -11.95
C PRO A 339 -20.59 -11.18 -12.35
N ALA A 340 -20.73 -12.17 -11.47
CA ALA A 340 -20.28 -13.53 -11.69
C ALA A 340 -20.58 -13.88 -13.15
N ALA A 341 -19.54 -14.14 -13.93
CA ALA A 341 -19.69 -14.44 -15.35
C ALA A 341 -20.64 -15.63 -15.43
N THR A 342 -21.88 -15.37 -15.76
CA THR A 342 -22.84 -16.39 -16.15
C THR A 342 -22.19 -17.06 -17.34
N LYS A 343 -21.55 -18.22 -17.11
CA LYS A 343 -21.02 -19.08 -18.18
C LYS A 343 -22.21 -19.47 -19.04
N THR A 344 -22.51 -18.63 -20.03
CA THR A 344 -23.37 -19.03 -21.12
C THR A 344 -22.56 -20.00 -21.96
N ILE A 345 -22.58 -21.28 -21.53
CA ILE A 345 -22.09 -22.39 -22.37
C ILE A 345 -23.03 -22.42 -23.57
N LYS A 346 -22.65 -21.71 -24.64
CA LYS A 346 -23.22 -21.97 -25.95
C LYS A 346 -22.67 -23.30 -26.44
N HIS A 347 -23.23 -24.39 -25.96
CA HIS A 347 -23.17 -25.65 -26.70
C HIS A 347 -24.05 -25.51 -27.95
N SER A 348 -23.44 -25.19 -29.07
CA SER A 348 -24.06 -25.48 -30.36
C SER A 348 -23.82 -26.96 -30.68
N PRO A 349 -24.83 -27.81 -30.70
CA PRO A 349 -24.66 -29.15 -31.27
C PRO A 349 -24.55 -29.03 -32.77
N ILE A 350 -23.36 -29.26 -33.33
CA ILE A 350 -23.16 -29.48 -34.74
C ILE A 350 -23.62 -30.89 -35.03
N ILE A 351 -24.88 -31.04 -35.40
CA ILE A 351 -25.37 -32.28 -36.05
C ILE A 351 -25.20 -32.08 -37.55
N LYS A 352 -24.16 -32.67 -38.13
CA LYS A 352 -24.06 -32.86 -39.56
C LYS A 352 -25.08 -33.91 -39.98
N ARG A 353 -26.17 -33.50 -40.59
CA ARG A 353 -26.96 -34.34 -41.54
C ARG A 353 -27.38 -33.48 -42.72
N HIS A 354 -27.04 -33.99 -43.88
CA HIS A 354 -27.44 -33.61 -45.21
C HIS A 354 -28.54 -32.53 -45.36
N GLY A 355 -28.16 -31.39 -45.98
CA GLY A 355 -28.96 -30.56 -46.87
C GLY A 355 -30.34 -30.11 -46.34
N HIS A 356 -30.40 -28.98 -45.72
CA HIS A 356 -31.42 -27.91 -45.72
C HIS A 356 -31.40 -27.21 -44.36
N THR A 357 -31.15 -25.90 -44.43
CA THR A 357 -31.20 -25.01 -43.27
C THR A 357 -32.63 -24.53 -43.06
N VAL A 358 -33.16 -24.75 -41.84
CA VAL A 358 -34.37 -24.10 -41.33
C VAL A 358 -34.05 -23.45 -39.98
N PRO A 359 -34.31 -22.15 -39.79
CA PRO A 359 -34.07 -21.49 -38.48
C PRO A 359 -35.25 -21.75 -37.54
N LEU A 360 -34.99 -22.31 -36.36
CA LEU A 360 -35.96 -22.38 -35.28
C LEU A 360 -35.89 -21.11 -34.42
N LYS A 361 -37.03 -20.44 -34.26
CA LYS A 361 -37.28 -19.33 -33.38
C LYS A 361 -37.07 -19.76 -31.91
N GLY A 362 -36.34 -18.94 -31.12
CA GLY A 362 -36.11 -19.21 -29.73
C GLY A 362 -37.33 -18.95 -28.87
N GLU A 363 -37.66 -19.87 -28.02
CA GLU A 363 -38.53 -19.70 -26.84
C GLU A 363 -37.64 -19.49 -25.61
N THR A 364 -37.94 -18.40 -24.90
CA THR A 364 -37.29 -18.02 -23.64
C THR A 364 -38.03 -18.72 -22.50
N VAL A 365 -37.41 -19.70 -21.86
CA VAL A 365 -37.93 -20.28 -20.59
C VAL A 365 -37.20 -19.68 -19.43
N ALA A 366 -37.92 -18.89 -18.64
CA ALA A 366 -37.46 -18.37 -17.36
C ALA A 366 -37.65 -19.46 -16.29
N LEU A 367 -36.56 -19.93 -15.70
CA LEU A 367 -36.60 -20.73 -14.48
C LEU A 367 -36.40 -19.81 -13.27
N GLN A 368 -37.48 -19.63 -12.51
CA GLN A 368 -37.43 -19.13 -11.14
C GLN A 368 -36.91 -20.24 -10.23
N GLN A 369 -35.88 -19.97 -9.46
CA GLN A 369 -35.54 -20.77 -8.28
C GLN A 369 -35.97 -20.07 -7.01
N LYS A 370 -36.63 -20.83 -6.16
CA LYS A 370 -37.02 -20.52 -4.79
C LYS A 370 -35.78 -20.37 -3.90
#